data_13098c7aa1716feca1f1f6b0bfdd5b71
#
_entry.id   13098c7aa1716feca1f1f6b0bfdd5b71
#
_cell.length_a   1.000
_cell.length_b   1.000
_cell.length_c   1.000
_cell.angle_alpha   90.00
_cell.angle_beta   90.00
_cell.angle_gamma   90.00
#
_symmetry.space_group_name_H-M   'P 1'
#
loop_
_entity.id
_entity.type
_entity.pdbx_description
1 polymer ?
#
loop_
_entity_poly.entity_id
_entity_poly.type
_entity_poly.pdbx_seq_one_letter_code
_entity_poly.pdbx_strand_id
1 'polypeptide(L)'
;MERKWYLDLWLLIRSPFKRGISEIVEFGTIQRGFAATVAMVAITLVFAAITELVLAYLFGVHIEKLGSVMGQFAGQSIMSLILGMISMFAALAIYSIIFSQVANKFGASTNYESVLKICWYQSAYTQFLSIMIGLLE
;
A
#
# COMPACT_ATOMS: atom_id res chain seq x y z
N MET A 1 -19.23 -6.87 16.15
CA MET A 1 -19.25 -6.00 14.95
C MET A 1 -17.92 -6.19 14.23
N GLU A 2 -17.92 -6.75 13.04
CA GLU A 2 -16.65 -6.93 12.31
C GLU A 2 -16.07 -5.57 11.92
N ARG A 3 -14.88 -5.31 12.42
CA ARG A 3 -14.14 -4.07 12.12
C ARG A 3 -13.67 -4.11 10.68
N LYS A 4 -13.98 -3.09 9.89
CA LYS A 4 -13.64 -3.05 8.46
C LYS A 4 -12.23 -2.50 8.26
N TRP A 5 -11.52 -2.94 7.21
CA TRP A 5 -10.13 -2.57 6.91
C TRP A 5 -9.87 -1.06 6.82
N TYR A 6 -10.82 -0.29 6.32
CA TYR A 6 -10.69 1.17 6.20
C TYR A 6 -10.73 1.89 7.56
N LEU A 7 -11.39 1.29 8.57
CA LEU A 7 -11.38 1.83 9.94
C LEU A 7 -10.01 1.65 10.59
N ASP A 8 -9.33 0.53 10.31
CA ASP A 8 -7.99 0.27 10.79
C ASP A 8 -6.99 1.24 10.11
N LEU A 9 -7.15 1.48 8.80
CA LEU A 9 -6.33 2.45 8.07
C LEU A 9 -6.57 3.89 8.58
N TRP A 10 -7.83 4.26 8.81
CA TRP A 10 -8.18 5.56 9.39
C TRP A 10 -7.56 5.78 10.77
N LEU A 11 -7.55 4.74 11.59
CA LEU A 11 -6.91 4.77 12.89
C LEU A 11 -5.39 5.04 12.79
N LEU A 12 -4.73 4.40 11.83
CA LEU A 12 -3.31 4.63 11.54
C LEU A 12 -3.04 6.07 11.07
N ILE A 13 -3.87 6.60 10.19
CA ILE A 13 -3.76 7.98 9.70
C ILE A 13 -3.90 8.96 10.87
N ARG A 14 -4.85 8.72 11.78
CA ARG A 14 -5.10 9.60 12.93
C ARG A 14 -4.06 9.45 14.06
N SER A 15 -3.51 8.26 14.22
CA SER A 15 -2.57 7.92 15.30
C SER A 15 -1.49 6.96 14.81
N PRO A 16 -0.53 7.43 13.97
CA PRO A 16 0.41 6.56 13.27
C PRO A 16 1.45 5.88 14.17
N PHE A 17 1.56 6.34 15.42
CA PHE A 17 2.55 5.82 16.36
C PHE A 17 1.93 4.83 17.35
N LYS A 18 2.40 4.84 18.58
CA LYS A 18 2.16 3.85 19.64
C LYS A 18 0.72 3.33 19.73
N ARG A 19 -0.29 4.20 19.70
CA ARG A 19 -1.70 3.79 19.88
C ARG A 19 -2.26 3.06 18.66
N GLY A 20 -2.03 3.59 17.46
CA GLY A 20 -2.52 2.96 16.22
C GLY A 20 -1.90 1.59 16.00
N ILE A 21 -0.58 1.48 16.22
CA ILE A 21 0.15 0.21 16.08
C ILE A 21 -0.33 -0.82 17.11
N SER A 22 -0.50 -0.45 18.39
CA SER A 22 -0.97 -1.39 19.40
C SER A 22 -2.37 -1.92 19.13
N GLU A 23 -3.29 -1.07 18.69
CA GLU A 23 -4.65 -1.49 18.31
C GLU A 23 -4.65 -2.40 17.06
N ILE A 24 -3.76 -2.17 16.10
CA ILE A 24 -3.61 -3.06 14.93
C ILE A 24 -3.05 -4.42 15.33
N VAL A 25 -2.06 -4.47 16.22
CA VAL A 25 -1.51 -5.73 16.71
C VAL A 25 -2.60 -6.54 17.42
N GLU A 26 -3.42 -5.90 18.21
CA GLU A 26 -4.45 -6.56 19.03
C GLU A 26 -5.68 -6.96 18.20
N PHE A 27 -6.22 -6.06 17.39
CA PHE A 27 -7.51 -6.24 16.69
C PHE A 27 -7.38 -6.37 15.17
N GLY A 28 -6.23 -6.08 14.59
CA GLY A 28 -5.97 -6.20 13.17
C GLY A 28 -5.88 -7.66 12.71
N THR A 29 -6.15 -7.90 11.43
CA THR A 29 -5.91 -9.19 10.79
C THR A 29 -5.04 -9.01 9.55
N ILE A 30 -4.28 -10.05 9.18
CA ILE A 30 -3.46 -10.07 7.96
C ILE A 30 -4.33 -9.81 6.74
N GLN A 31 -5.50 -10.44 6.66
CA GLN A 31 -6.44 -10.29 5.54
C GLN A 31 -6.93 -8.85 5.37
N ARG A 32 -7.27 -8.16 6.47
CA ARG A 32 -7.68 -6.75 6.42
C ARG A 32 -6.52 -5.83 6.06
N GLY A 33 -5.33 -6.08 6.59
CA GLY A 33 -4.12 -5.34 6.22
C GLY A 33 -3.78 -5.50 4.75
N PHE A 34 -3.87 -6.73 4.22
CA PHE A 34 -3.73 -7.00 2.80
C PHE A 34 -4.79 -6.27 1.96
N ALA A 35 -6.07 -6.35 2.34
CA ALA A 35 -7.15 -5.64 1.65
C ALA A 35 -6.93 -4.12 1.65
N ALA A 36 -6.46 -3.54 2.76
CA ALA A 36 -6.09 -2.13 2.84
C ALA A 36 -4.98 -1.77 1.86
N THR A 37 -3.93 -2.59 1.77
CA THR A 37 -2.82 -2.37 0.86
C THR A 37 -3.26 -2.45 -0.60
N VAL A 38 -4.02 -3.48 -0.98
CA VAL A 38 -4.55 -3.64 -2.34
C VAL A 38 -5.45 -2.47 -2.73
N ALA A 39 -6.35 -2.05 -1.83
CA ALA A 39 -7.22 -0.91 -2.06
C ALA A 39 -6.42 0.38 -2.27
N MET A 40 -5.40 0.63 -1.45
CA MET A 40 -4.56 1.82 -1.57
C MET A 40 -3.72 1.81 -2.84
N VAL A 41 -3.17 0.66 -3.25
CA VAL A 41 -2.48 0.53 -4.54
C VAL A 41 -3.43 0.83 -5.70
N ALA A 42 -4.65 0.31 -5.69
CA ALA A 42 -5.65 0.61 -6.71
C ALA A 42 -6.00 2.10 -6.78
N ILE A 43 -6.19 2.75 -5.63
CA ILE A 43 -6.44 4.20 -5.55
C ILE A 43 -5.25 4.99 -6.12
N THR A 44 -4.01 4.62 -5.77
CA THR A 44 -2.80 5.27 -6.28
C THR A 44 -2.71 5.18 -7.81
N LEU A 45 -3.04 4.04 -8.38
CA LEU A 45 -3.04 3.84 -9.85
C LEU A 45 -4.10 4.69 -10.54
N VAL A 46 -5.32 4.73 -9.98
CA VAL A 46 -6.40 5.58 -10.54
C VAL A 46 -5.99 7.06 -10.45
N PHE A 47 -5.39 7.47 -9.34
CA PHE A 47 -4.91 8.84 -9.16
C PHE A 47 -3.80 9.17 -10.17
N ALA A 48 -2.81 8.30 -10.34
CA ALA A 48 -1.74 8.48 -11.32
C ALA A 48 -2.30 8.59 -12.75
N ALA A 49 -3.24 7.72 -13.13
CA ALA A 49 -3.88 7.75 -14.44
C ALA A 49 -4.64 9.07 -14.68
N ILE A 50 -5.36 9.57 -13.67
CA ILE A 50 -6.07 10.86 -13.77
C ILE A 50 -5.05 12.01 -13.92
N THR A 51 -3.97 12.00 -13.15
CA THR A 51 -2.93 13.03 -13.23
C THR A 51 -2.29 13.04 -14.60
N GLU A 52 -1.94 11.89 -15.18
CA GLU A 52 -1.39 11.80 -16.53
C GLU A 52 -2.36 12.29 -17.59
N LEU A 53 -3.66 11.98 -17.48
CA LEU A 53 -4.69 12.48 -18.39
C LEU A 53 -4.83 14.00 -18.34
N VAL A 54 -4.82 14.56 -17.14
CA VAL A 54 -4.90 16.03 -16.93
C VAL A 54 -3.67 16.72 -17.52
N LEU A 55 -2.48 16.20 -17.26
CA LEU A 55 -1.23 16.74 -17.82
C LEU A 55 -1.22 16.65 -19.35
N ALA A 56 -1.64 15.52 -19.90
CA ALA A 56 -1.73 15.35 -21.35
C ALA A 56 -2.71 16.36 -21.99
N TYR A 57 -3.83 16.62 -21.34
CA TYR A 57 -4.79 17.63 -21.78
C TYR A 57 -4.21 19.06 -21.73
N LEU A 58 -3.53 19.40 -20.64
CA LEU A 58 -2.92 20.73 -20.44
C LEU A 58 -1.78 20.99 -21.43
N PHE A 59 -1.00 19.96 -21.80
CA PHE A 59 0.11 20.08 -22.75
C PHE A 59 -0.31 19.84 -24.21
N GLY A 60 -1.60 19.74 -24.51
CA GLY A 60 -2.13 19.66 -25.88
C GLY A 60 -1.78 18.37 -26.63
N VAL A 61 -1.57 17.27 -25.91
CA VAL A 61 -1.35 15.96 -26.53
C VAL A 61 -2.65 15.48 -27.17
N HIS A 62 -2.65 15.23 -28.49
CA HIS A 62 -3.83 14.74 -29.20
C HIS A 62 -4.33 13.40 -28.64
N ILE A 63 -5.61 13.35 -28.30
CA ILE A 63 -6.29 12.18 -27.68
C ILE A 63 -6.10 10.88 -28.47
N GLU A 64 -5.97 10.93 -29.80
CA GLU A 64 -5.71 9.75 -30.65
C GLU A 64 -4.35 9.10 -30.40
N LYS A 65 -3.31 9.90 -30.12
CA LYS A 65 -1.99 9.38 -29.71
C LYS A 65 -2.00 8.84 -28.29
N LEU A 66 -2.82 9.43 -27.41
CA LEU A 66 -3.00 8.96 -26.04
C LEU A 66 -3.56 7.53 -26.00
N GLY A 67 -4.55 7.19 -26.84
CA GLY A 67 -5.17 5.87 -26.86
C GLY A 67 -4.21 4.74 -27.19
N SER A 68 -3.29 4.95 -28.16
CA SER A 68 -2.28 3.95 -28.51
C SER A 68 -1.18 3.81 -27.47
N VAL A 69 -0.76 4.91 -26.84
CA VAL A 69 0.22 4.93 -25.76
C VAL A 69 -0.38 4.31 -24.49
N MET A 70 -1.61 4.67 -24.12
CA MET A 70 -2.29 4.09 -22.97
C MET A 70 -2.53 2.59 -23.13
N GLY A 71 -2.82 2.09 -24.34
CA GLY A 71 -2.98 0.66 -24.60
C GLY A 71 -1.69 -0.14 -24.36
N GLN A 72 -0.55 0.40 -24.77
CA GLN A 72 0.77 -0.21 -24.51
C GLN A 72 1.17 -0.09 -23.03
N PHE A 73 0.96 1.08 -22.43
CA PHE A 73 1.22 1.28 -20.99
C PHE A 73 0.32 0.42 -20.11
N ALA A 74 -0.96 0.25 -20.45
CA ALA A 74 -1.88 -0.58 -19.67
C ALA A 74 -1.43 -2.05 -19.61
N GLY A 75 -1.00 -2.63 -20.73
CA GLY A 75 -0.51 -4.01 -20.76
C GLY A 75 0.79 -4.21 -19.96
N GLN A 76 1.76 -3.32 -20.13
CA GLN A 76 3.02 -3.34 -19.38
C GLN A 76 2.79 -3.02 -17.89
N SER A 77 1.88 -2.09 -17.60
CA SER A 77 1.56 -1.71 -16.21
C SER A 77 0.87 -2.83 -15.44
N ILE A 78 -0.03 -3.59 -16.06
CA ILE A 78 -0.68 -4.73 -15.39
C ILE A 78 0.34 -5.81 -15.06
N MET A 79 1.23 -6.17 -16.00
CA MET A 79 2.25 -7.19 -15.73
C MET A 79 3.26 -6.73 -14.66
N SER A 80 3.75 -5.50 -14.75
CA SER A 80 4.65 -4.94 -13.75
C SER A 80 3.98 -4.81 -12.36
N LEU A 81 2.69 -4.56 -12.34
CA LEU A 81 1.88 -4.47 -11.13
C LEU A 81 1.74 -5.85 -10.47
N ILE A 82 1.44 -6.89 -11.24
CA ILE A 82 1.37 -8.27 -10.74
C ILE A 82 2.74 -8.70 -10.19
N LEU A 83 3.80 -8.49 -10.96
CA LEU A 83 5.16 -8.81 -10.53
C LEU A 83 5.59 -7.99 -9.30
N GLY A 84 5.24 -6.70 -9.27
CA GLY A 84 5.49 -5.82 -8.14
C GLY A 84 4.75 -6.29 -6.88
N MET A 85 3.49 -6.69 -7.00
CA MET A 85 2.73 -7.24 -5.87
C MET A 85 3.34 -8.57 -5.37
N ILE A 86 3.71 -9.48 -6.26
CA ILE A 86 4.36 -10.74 -5.88
C ILE A 86 5.69 -10.46 -5.16
N SER A 87 6.50 -9.55 -5.70
CA SER A 87 7.78 -9.15 -5.09
C SER A 87 7.58 -8.50 -3.73
N MET A 88 6.58 -7.64 -3.59
CA MET A 88 6.23 -7.00 -2.31
C MET A 88 5.78 -8.06 -1.28
N PHE A 89 4.96 -9.03 -1.68
CA PHE A 89 4.54 -10.14 -0.82
C PHE A 89 5.75 -10.92 -0.30
N ALA A 90 6.63 -11.33 -1.21
CA ALA A 90 7.83 -12.06 -0.85
C ALA A 90 8.74 -11.25 0.09
N ALA A 91 8.96 -9.97 -0.22
CA ALA A 91 9.77 -9.08 0.61
C ALA A 91 9.19 -8.89 2.01
N LEU A 92 7.87 -8.64 2.14
CA LEU A 92 7.21 -8.47 3.42
C LEU A 92 7.23 -9.75 4.26
N ALA A 93 7.07 -10.92 3.62
CA ALA A 93 7.16 -12.20 4.30
C ALA A 93 8.58 -12.44 4.85
N ILE A 94 9.62 -12.27 4.02
CA ILE A 94 11.02 -12.42 4.41
C ILE A 94 11.38 -11.41 5.52
N TYR A 95 11.01 -10.14 5.34
CA TYR A 95 11.26 -9.10 6.34
C TYR A 95 10.62 -9.44 7.67
N SER A 96 9.37 -9.92 7.67
CA SER A 96 8.64 -10.27 8.89
C SER A 96 9.28 -11.44 9.64
N ILE A 97 9.82 -12.44 8.92
CA ILE A 97 10.56 -13.55 9.53
C ILE A 97 11.86 -13.04 10.17
N ILE A 98 12.66 -12.29 9.42
CA ILE A 98 13.95 -11.78 9.91
C ILE A 98 13.72 -10.86 11.11
N PHE A 99 12.80 -9.92 10.99
CA PHE A 99 12.54 -8.94 12.04
C PHE A 99 12.03 -9.60 13.32
N SER A 100 11.12 -10.57 13.23
CA SER A 100 10.62 -11.28 14.42
C SER A 100 11.74 -12.07 15.13
N GLN A 101 12.64 -12.71 14.38
CA GLN A 101 13.77 -13.42 14.95
C GLN A 101 14.77 -12.49 15.62
N VAL A 102 15.10 -11.37 14.98
CA VAL A 102 16.02 -10.37 15.53
C VAL A 102 15.42 -9.75 16.79
N ALA A 103 14.16 -9.31 16.74
CA ALA A 103 13.49 -8.70 17.89
C ALA A 103 13.43 -9.65 19.11
N ASN A 104 13.15 -10.94 18.88
CA ASN A 104 13.14 -11.94 19.95
C ASN A 104 14.54 -12.14 20.58
N LYS A 105 15.61 -12.03 19.80
CA LYS A 105 16.98 -12.06 20.35
C LYS A 105 17.29 -10.89 21.26
N PHE A 106 16.64 -9.75 21.05
CA PHE A 106 16.74 -8.56 21.90
C PHE A 106 15.71 -8.52 23.04
N GLY A 107 15.01 -9.63 23.30
CA GLY A 107 14.09 -9.76 24.42
C GLY A 107 12.68 -9.26 24.14
N ALA A 108 12.34 -8.92 22.90
CA ALA A 108 10.96 -8.62 22.52
C ALA A 108 10.17 -9.91 22.32
N SER A 109 8.96 -9.99 22.88
CA SER A 109 8.03 -11.10 22.60
C SER A 109 7.20 -10.78 21.36
N THR A 110 7.79 -10.91 20.17
CA THR A 110 7.07 -10.72 18.90
C THR A 110 6.88 -12.05 18.18
N ASN A 111 5.74 -12.19 17.49
CA ASN A 111 5.50 -13.29 16.58
C ASN A 111 5.47 -12.79 15.14
N TYR A 112 5.72 -13.69 14.20
CA TYR A 112 5.70 -13.41 12.77
C TYR A 112 4.39 -12.77 12.31
N GLU A 113 3.25 -13.25 12.83
CA GLU A 113 1.93 -12.74 12.47
C GLU A 113 1.73 -11.26 12.82
N SER A 114 2.15 -10.85 14.02
CA SER A 114 2.06 -9.46 14.46
C SER A 114 2.92 -8.53 13.60
N VAL A 115 4.13 -8.96 13.27
CA VAL A 115 5.02 -8.19 12.39
C VAL A 115 4.44 -8.08 10.98
N LEU A 116 3.92 -9.17 10.43
CA LEU A 116 3.31 -9.18 9.10
C LEU A 116 2.07 -8.28 9.02
N LYS A 117 1.21 -8.29 10.05
CA LYS A 117 0.08 -7.35 10.16
C LYS A 117 0.56 -5.91 10.08
N ILE A 118 1.54 -5.53 10.91
CA ILE A 118 2.09 -4.17 10.93
C ILE A 118 2.64 -3.80 9.55
N CYS A 119 3.41 -4.69 8.90
CA CYS A 119 3.99 -4.44 7.59
C CYS A 119 2.92 -4.16 6.52
N TRP A 120 1.81 -4.91 6.50
CA TRP A 120 0.72 -4.66 5.57
C TRP A 120 0.06 -3.30 5.78
N TYR A 121 -0.30 -2.97 7.02
CA TYR A 121 -0.92 -1.69 7.32
C TYR A 121 0.03 -0.51 7.10
N GLN A 122 1.33 -0.69 7.39
CA GLN A 122 2.34 0.32 7.11
C GLN A 122 2.51 0.55 5.61
N SER A 123 2.46 -0.51 4.81
CA SER A 123 2.48 -0.41 3.34
C SER A 123 1.29 0.40 2.82
N ALA A 124 0.07 0.11 3.29
CA ALA A 124 -1.13 0.88 2.95
C ALA A 124 -1.01 2.36 3.37
N TYR A 125 -0.48 2.62 4.56
CA TYR A 125 -0.26 3.98 5.05
C TYR A 125 0.78 4.74 4.22
N THR A 126 1.86 4.09 3.81
CA THR A 126 2.89 4.68 2.93
C THR A 126 2.29 5.06 1.58
N GLN A 127 1.44 4.22 0.99
CA GLN A 127 0.72 4.56 -0.24
C GLN A 127 -0.19 5.79 -0.06
N PHE A 128 -0.90 5.87 1.05
CA PHE A 128 -1.70 7.05 1.37
C PHE A 128 -0.84 8.33 1.46
N LEU A 129 0.30 8.27 2.15
CA LEU A 129 1.21 9.41 2.23
C LEU A 129 1.77 9.80 0.85
N SER A 130 2.09 8.83 0.00
CA SER A 130 2.57 9.09 -1.36
C SER A 130 1.54 9.85 -2.19
N ILE A 131 0.23 9.51 -2.08
CA ILE A 131 -0.84 10.26 -2.73
C ILE A 131 -0.92 11.69 -2.20
N MET A 132 -0.84 11.85 -0.88
CA MET A 132 -0.91 13.18 -0.25
C MET A 132 0.26 14.08 -0.65
N ILE A 133 1.47 13.52 -0.76
CA ILE A 133 2.66 14.27 -1.21
C ILE A 133 2.50 14.65 -2.68
N GLY A 134 2.10 13.69 -3.55
CA GLY A 134 1.89 13.96 -4.97
C GLY A 134 0.76 14.96 -5.29
N LEU A 135 -0.12 15.26 -4.31
CA LEU A 135 -1.12 16.34 -4.44
C LEU A 135 -0.56 17.73 -4.08
N LEU A 136 0.58 17.78 -3.39
CA LEU A 136 1.21 19.01 -2.93
C LEU A 136 2.32 19.50 -3.87
N GLU A 137 2.79 18.66 -4.78
CA GLU A 137 3.76 18.97 -5.85
C GLU A 137 3.05 19.44 -7.13
#